data_69a61f43a886a62977df477f7b9f17b6
#
_entry.id   69a61f43a886a62977df477f7b9f17b6
#
_cell.length_a   1.000
_cell.length_b   1.000
_cell.length_c   1.000
_cell.angle_alpha   90.00
_cell.angle_beta   90.00
_cell.angle_gamma   90.00
#
_symmetry.space_group_name_H-M   'P 1'
#
loop_
_entity.id
_entity.type
_entity.pdbx_description
1 polymer ?
#
loop_
_entity_poly.entity_id
_entity_poly.type
_entity_poly.pdbx_seq_one_letter_code
_entity_poly.pdbx_strand_id
1 'polypeptide(L)'
;MITTAGIDFSVIAPPAYLKNFVAQEPARVHHVAAQHVLSDESYRAFFAHEAERGAEIIIDNGLFDLGYALPAESLVEAALAVSAREIILPDVMRDGTATLKASEKAAREIRKLSGDAFRLCAVLHAAHDDEWLRTYDAFVTSGWAGAIALPASRRPDPDEQLCRTRWLATAYLQDRGLVDDLLIYRLLGLGRTGHLELIEQREHEWISSVDGAAPVILGAMGVALLPEGPYEKPSTPRIEKLGPIPEDRFDLIRKNISVVRAAAGSTVTIAEEHR
;
A
#
# COMPACT_ATOMS: atom_id res chain seq x y z
N MET A 1 14.91 4.69 19.67
CA MET A 1 13.70 3.93 19.26
C MET A 1 12.63 4.96 18.89
N ILE A 2 12.28 5.06 17.62
CA ILE A 2 11.21 5.95 17.17
C ILE A 2 9.91 5.15 17.30
N THR A 3 9.15 5.39 18.35
CA THR A 3 7.79 4.87 18.47
C THR A 3 6.87 5.81 17.72
N THR A 4 6.43 5.43 16.54
CA THR A 4 5.34 6.13 15.86
C THR A 4 4.05 5.42 16.22
N ALA A 5 3.21 6.08 16.98
CA ALA A 5 1.78 5.75 17.01
C ALA A 5 1.20 6.19 15.65
N GLY A 6 0.69 5.27 14.86
CA GLY A 6 0.02 5.58 13.60
C GLY A 6 0.44 4.68 12.42
N ILE A 7 -0.29 4.83 11.33
CA ILE A 7 -0.11 4.08 10.08
C ILE A 7 0.90 4.81 9.19
N ASP A 8 1.95 4.14 8.73
CA ASP A 8 2.91 4.76 7.79
C ASP A 8 2.26 4.98 6.42
N PHE A 9 2.32 6.21 5.93
CA PHE A 9 1.76 6.56 4.62
C PHE A 9 2.83 6.60 3.54
N SER A 10 2.75 5.66 2.60
CA SER A 10 3.57 5.61 1.39
C SER A 10 2.94 6.41 0.26
N VAL A 11 3.59 7.50 -0.15
CA VAL A 11 3.13 8.36 -1.24
C VAL A 11 3.46 7.71 -2.58
N ILE A 12 2.45 7.50 -3.43
CA ILE A 12 2.63 7.11 -4.83
C ILE A 12 2.64 8.37 -5.70
N ALA A 13 3.73 8.57 -6.44
CA ALA A 13 3.90 9.69 -7.35
C ALA A 13 4.45 9.21 -8.72
N PRO A 14 4.18 9.96 -9.82
CA PRO A 14 4.79 9.62 -11.11
C PRO A 14 6.33 9.69 -11.03
N PRO A 15 7.07 8.84 -11.77
CA PRO A 15 8.53 8.75 -11.69
C PRO A 15 9.25 10.11 -11.78
N ALA A 16 8.78 11.02 -12.63
CA ALA A 16 9.37 12.34 -12.81
C ALA A 16 9.31 13.25 -11.55
N TYR A 17 8.45 12.92 -10.58
CA TYR A 17 8.18 13.78 -9.41
C TYR A 17 8.53 13.14 -8.07
N LEU A 18 9.28 12.03 -8.05
CA LEU A 18 9.69 11.37 -6.81
C LEU A 18 10.44 12.32 -5.87
N LYS A 19 11.39 13.09 -6.40
CA LYS A 19 12.16 14.08 -5.62
C LYS A 19 11.30 15.21 -5.05
N ASN A 20 10.18 15.51 -5.70
CA ASN A 20 9.30 16.61 -5.28
C ASN A 20 8.31 16.20 -4.20
N PHE A 21 7.86 14.91 -4.19
CA PHE A 21 6.75 14.48 -3.35
C PHE A 21 7.05 13.27 -2.47
N VAL A 22 8.04 12.46 -2.82
CA VAL A 22 8.41 11.26 -2.06
C VAL A 22 9.63 11.50 -1.18
N ALA A 23 10.68 12.15 -1.70
CA ALA A 23 11.95 12.36 -1.00
C ALA A 23 11.91 13.42 0.11
N GLN A 24 10.88 14.25 0.18
CA GLN A 24 10.88 15.47 1.03
C GLN A 24 10.71 15.18 2.52
N GLU A 25 10.27 13.98 2.87
CA GLU A 25 10.21 13.55 4.27
C GLU A 25 10.61 12.07 4.34
N PRO A 26 11.42 11.67 5.33
CA PRO A 26 11.83 10.29 5.46
C PRO A 26 10.58 9.40 5.68
N ALA A 27 10.15 8.71 4.64
CA ALA A 27 9.14 7.68 4.77
C ALA A 27 9.82 6.40 5.28
N ARG A 28 9.17 5.72 6.21
CA ARG A 28 9.70 4.43 6.69
C ARG A 28 9.39 3.29 5.75
N VAL A 29 8.35 3.44 4.94
CA VAL A 29 7.86 2.41 4.03
C VAL A 29 7.56 3.03 2.67
N HIS A 30 7.99 2.36 1.60
CA HIS A 30 7.64 2.71 0.23
C HIS A 30 7.00 1.52 -0.48
N HIS A 31 5.81 1.71 -1.05
CA HIS A 31 5.22 0.80 -2.04
C HIS A 31 5.73 1.18 -3.42
N VAL A 32 6.39 0.25 -4.10
CA VAL A 32 7.18 0.50 -5.30
C VAL A 32 6.71 -0.39 -6.44
N ALA A 33 6.36 0.23 -7.55
CA ALA A 33 5.83 -0.47 -8.73
C ALA A 33 6.95 -1.26 -9.44
N ALA A 34 6.82 -2.59 -9.46
CA ALA A 34 7.83 -3.48 -10.06
C ALA A 34 8.12 -3.13 -11.52
N GLN A 35 7.09 -2.80 -12.32
CA GLN A 35 7.25 -2.46 -13.73
C GLN A 35 8.13 -1.21 -13.93
N HIS A 36 8.07 -0.23 -13.03
CA HIS A 36 8.92 0.96 -13.11
C HIS A 36 10.35 0.66 -12.65
N VAL A 37 10.54 -0.18 -11.63
CA VAL A 37 11.89 -0.63 -11.24
C VAL A 37 12.61 -1.31 -12.40
N LEU A 38 11.91 -2.14 -13.17
CA LEU A 38 12.47 -2.88 -14.29
C LEU A 38 12.73 -2.01 -15.53
N SER A 39 11.93 -0.97 -15.77
CA SER A 39 11.96 -0.19 -17.01
C SER A 39 12.56 1.20 -16.87
N ASP A 40 12.71 1.77 -15.66
CA ASP A 40 13.19 3.12 -15.44
C ASP A 40 14.37 3.11 -14.44
N GLU A 41 15.57 3.42 -14.95
CA GLU A 41 16.79 3.45 -14.15
C GLU A 41 16.76 4.52 -13.04
N SER A 42 16.16 5.68 -13.35
CA SER A 42 16.06 6.78 -12.38
C SER A 42 15.12 6.42 -11.24
N TYR A 43 14.01 5.75 -11.55
CA TYR A 43 13.06 5.24 -10.56
C TYR A 43 13.72 4.18 -9.67
N ARG A 44 14.39 3.22 -10.27
CA ARG A 44 15.16 2.18 -9.57
C ARG A 44 16.22 2.76 -8.65
N ALA A 45 17.06 3.68 -9.17
CA ALA A 45 18.12 4.31 -8.40
C ALA A 45 17.58 5.10 -7.21
N PHE A 46 16.43 5.78 -7.37
CA PHE A 46 15.77 6.51 -6.29
C PHE A 46 15.41 5.57 -5.14
N PHE A 47 14.69 4.47 -5.39
CA PHE A 47 14.24 3.58 -4.33
C PHE A 47 15.37 2.70 -3.76
N ALA A 48 16.39 2.36 -4.54
CA ALA A 48 17.60 1.74 -4.00
C ALA A 48 18.29 2.67 -2.98
N HIS A 49 18.35 3.97 -3.26
CA HIS A 49 18.88 4.95 -2.32
C HIS A 49 18.01 5.12 -1.08
N GLU A 50 16.67 5.09 -1.20
CA GLU A 50 15.78 5.12 -0.03
C GLU A 50 15.96 3.88 0.86
N ALA A 51 16.19 2.69 0.25
CA ALA A 51 16.52 1.47 1.00
C ALA A 51 17.84 1.61 1.79
N GLU A 52 18.88 2.19 1.17
CA GLU A 52 20.16 2.48 1.84
C GLU A 52 19.99 3.44 3.03
N ARG A 53 19.02 4.35 2.96
CA ARG A 53 18.66 5.26 4.06
C ARG A 53 17.82 4.60 5.14
N GLY A 54 17.48 3.33 4.99
CA GLY A 54 16.76 2.52 5.97
C GLY A 54 15.25 2.44 5.78
N ALA A 55 14.72 2.92 4.66
CA ALA A 55 13.32 2.71 4.33
C ALA A 55 13.04 1.24 3.99
N GLU A 56 11.88 0.73 4.38
CA GLU A 56 11.38 -0.57 3.96
C GLU A 56 10.76 -0.44 2.56
N ILE A 57 11.29 -1.16 1.60
CA ILE A 57 10.77 -1.19 0.24
C ILE A 57 9.89 -2.42 0.06
N ILE A 58 8.67 -2.20 -0.45
CA ILE A 58 7.65 -3.20 -0.76
C ILE A 58 7.42 -3.17 -2.27
N ILE A 59 7.63 -4.29 -2.94
CA ILE A 59 7.39 -4.42 -4.38
C ILE A 59 5.92 -4.73 -4.64
N ASP A 60 5.25 -3.86 -5.38
CA ASP A 60 3.89 -4.09 -5.89
C ASP A 60 3.91 -4.98 -7.13
N ASN A 61 2.91 -5.86 -7.24
CA ASN A 61 2.83 -6.86 -8.30
C ASN A 61 2.36 -6.31 -9.67
N GLY A 62 1.93 -5.06 -9.74
CA GLY A 62 1.53 -4.37 -10.97
C GLY A 62 0.08 -4.61 -11.40
N LEU A 63 -0.70 -5.46 -10.73
CA LEU A 63 -2.06 -5.82 -11.15
C LEU A 63 -2.93 -4.59 -11.41
N PHE A 64 -2.86 -3.61 -10.53
CA PHE A 64 -3.71 -2.42 -10.64
C PHE A 64 -3.40 -1.58 -11.87
N ASP A 65 -2.12 -1.38 -12.16
CA ASP A 65 -1.63 -0.50 -13.21
C ASP A 65 -1.65 -1.18 -14.58
N LEU A 66 -1.16 -2.41 -14.64
CA LEU A 66 -1.02 -3.18 -15.88
C LEU A 66 -2.30 -3.94 -16.28
N GLY A 67 -3.17 -4.23 -15.30
CA GLY A 67 -4.33 -5.11 -15.47
C GLY A 67 -4.01 -6.61 -15.35
N TYR A 68 -2.75 -6.93 -15.05
CA TYR A 68 -2.26 -8.28 -14.73
C TYR A 68 -1.09 -8.20 -13.76
N ALA A 69 -0.91 -9.20 -12.92
CA ALA A 69 0.23 -9.29 -12.04
C ALA A 69 1.48 -9.80 -12.79
N LEU A 70 2.64 -9.23 -12.46
CA LEU A 70 3.92 -9.66 -13.02
C LEU A 70 4.29 -11.08 -12.53
N PRO A 71 5.06 -11.85 -13.34
CA PRO A 71 5.52 -13.17 -12.95
C PRO A 71 6.55 -13.10 -11.82
N ALA A 72 6.72 -14.22 -11.10
CA ALA A 72 7.60 -14.32 -9.93
C ALA A 72 9.05 -13.89 -10.22
N GLU A 73 9.58 -14.25 -11.38
CA GLU A 73 10.94 -13.88 -11.80
C GLU A 73 11.11 -12.36 -11.86
N SER A 74 10.15 -11.67 -12.47
CA SER A 74 10.17 -10.19 -12.58
C SER A 74 10.02 -9.51 -11.23
N LEU A 75 9.19 -10.07 -10.34
CA LEU A 75 9.03 -9.54 -8.98
C LEU A 75 10.31 -9.70 -8.15
N VAL A 76 11.00 -10.86 -8.26
CA VAL A 76 12.27 -11.09 -7.59
C VAL A 76 13.36 -10.18 -8.16
N GLU A 77 13.45 -10.04 -9.49
CA GLU A 77 14.40 -9.13 -10.13
C GLU A 77 14.21 -7.69 -9.64
N ALA A 78 12.98 -7.19 -9.65
CA ALA A 78 12.66 -5.85 -9.15
C ALA A 78 13.02 -5.72 -7.66
N ALA A 79 12.68 -6.71 -6.84
CA ALA A 79 12.95 -6.69 -5.40
C ALA A 79 14.44 -6.63 -5.08
N LEU A 80 15.25 -7.44 -5.78
CA LEU A 80 16.71 -7.44 -5.63
C LEU A 80 17.32 -6.10 -6.05
N ALA A 81 16.81 -5.52 -7.15
CA ALA A 81 17.35 -4.28 -7.72
C ALA A 81 17.21 -3.06 -6.82
N VAL A 82 16.28 -3.07 -5.86
CA VAL A 82 16.05 -1.97 -4.91
C VAL A 82 16.19 -2.39 -3.45
N SER A 83 16.79 -3.55 -3.19
CA SER A 83 16.95 -4.12 -1.84
C SER A 83 15.62 -4.17 -1.05
N ALA A 84 14.55 -4.58 -1.73
CA ALA A 84 13.23 -4.68 -1.11
C ALA A 84 13.22 -5.74 0.01
N ARG A 85 12.34 -5.53 0.99
CA ARG A 85 12.11 -6.49 2.09
C ARG A 85 10.88 -7.33 1.89
N GLU A 86 9.95 -6.88 1.03
CA GLU A 86 8.65 -7.50 0.86
C GLU A 86 8.21 -7.49 -0.60
N ILE A 87 7.50 -8.53 -1.00
CA ILE A 87 6.88 -8.67 -2.31
C ILE A 87 5.38 -8.90 -2.11
N ILE A 88 4.54 -8.06 -2.71
CA ILE A 88 3.10 -8.28 -2.82
C ILE A 88 2.87 -9.36 -3.88
N LEU A 89 2.24 -10.45 -3.47
CA LEU A 89 1.99 -11.59 -4.33
C LEU A 89 0.89 -11.31 -5.36
N PRO A 90 0.92 -11.98 -6.52
CA PRO A 90 -0.16 -11.93 -7.49
C PRO A 90 -1.52 -12.26 -6.88
N ASP A 91 -2.51 -11.44 -7.21
CA ASP A 91 -3.87 -11.52 -6.72
C ASP A 91 -4.88 -11.40 -7.88
N VAL A 92 -6.13 -11.74 -7.62
CA VAL A 92 -7.24 -11.61 -8.56
C VAL A 92 -8.35 -10.80 -7.91
N MET A 93 -8.64 -9.65 -8.47
CA MET A 93 -9.62 -8.73 -7.89
C MET A 93 -10.99 -9.41 -7.67
N ARG A 94 -11.49 -9.38 -6.44
CA ARG A 94 -12.80 -9.89 -6.02
C ARG A 94 -12.99 -11.41 -6.16
N ASP A 95 -11.91 -12.16 -6.18
CA ASP A 95 -11.94 -13.62 -6.24
C ASP A 95 -10.90 -14.18 -5.27
N GLY A 96 -11.35 -14.58 -4.08
CA GLY A 96 -10.50 -15.09 -3.01
C GLY A 96 -9.85 -16.42 -3.37
N THR A 97 -10.64 -17.30 -4.00
CA THR A 97 -10.16 -18.63 -4.41
C THR A 97 -9.08 -18.53 -5.49
N ALA A 98 -9.29 -17.69 -6.51
CA ALA A 98 -8.29 -17.48 -7.55
C ALA A 98 -7.05 -16.75 -6.99
N THR A 99 -7.25 -15.79 -6.09
CA THR A 99 -6.15 -15.10 -5.40
C THR A 99 -5.30 -16.07 -4.59
N LEU A 100 -5.90 -16.91 -3.75
CA LEU A 100 -5.17 -17.90 -2.96
C LEU A 100 -4.31 -18.80 -3.85
N LYS A 101 -4.88 -19.32 -4.94
CA LYS A 101 -4.17 -20.18 -5.89
C LYS A 101 -3.01 -19.46 -6.57
N ALA A 102 -3.21 -18.20 -7.00
CA ALA A 102 -2.17 -17.39 -7.65
C ALA A 102 -1.03 -17.07 -6.67
N SER A 103 -1.37 -16.64 -5.45
CA SER A 103 -0.41 -16.32 -4.40
C SER A 103 0.40 -17.54 -3.96
N GLU A 104 -0.21 -18.70 -3.74
CA GLU A 104 0.51 -19.94 -3.40
C GLU A 104 1.48 -20.36 -4.49
N LYS A 105 1.08 -20.26 -5.77
CA LYS A 105 1.95 -20.56 -6.89
C LYS A 105 3.16 -19.63 -6.89
N ALA A 106 2.93 -18.32 -6.83
CA ALA A 106 3.98 -17.31 -6.83
C ALA A 106 4.90 -17.45 -5.61
N ALA A 107 4.36 -17.71 -4.42
CA ALA A 107 5.14 -17.94 -3.21
C ALA A 107 6.15 -19.10 -3.37
N ARG A 108 5.71 -20.23 -3.96
CA ARG A 108 6.60 -21.35 -4.26
C ARG A 108 7.67 -21.01 -5.30
N GLU A 109 7.33 -20.23 -6.33
CA GLU A 109 8.26 -19.80 -7.37
C GLU A 109 9.28 -18.80 -6.82
N ILE A 110 8.86 -17.80 -6.06
CA ILE A 110 9.74 -16.82 -5.41
C ILE A 110 10.70 -17.49 -4.45
N ARG A 111 10.23 -18.44 -3.62
CA ARG A 111 11.10 -19.19 -2.71
C ARG A 111 12.14 -20.06 -3.43
N LYS A 112 11.82 -20.59 -4.60
CA LYS A 112 12.81 -21.31 -5.42
C LYS A 112 13.90 -20.40 -5.97
N LEU A 113 13.57 -19.14 -6.28
CA LEU A 113 14.48 -18.16 -6.87
C LEU A 113 15.35 -17.46 -5.82
N SER A 114 14.82 -17.21 -4.62
CA SER A 114 15.44 -16.34 -3.62
C SER A 114 15.47 -16.90 -2.20
N GLY A 115 15.00 -18.12 -1.99
CA GLY A 115 14.84 -18.67 -0.64
C GLY A 115 13.85 -17.83 0.18
N ASP A 116 14.20 -17.55 1.43
CA ASP A 116 13.41 -16.73 2.36
C ASP A 116 13.92 -15.27 2.41
N ALA A 117 14.49 -14.76 1.31
CA ALA A 117 15.05 -13.40 1.27
C ALA A 117 13.98 -12.31 1.43
N PHE A 118 12.74 -12.59 1.07
CA PHE A 118 11.65 -11.63 1.09
C PHE A 118 10.50 -12.09 1.97
N ARG A 119 9.88 -11.15 2.67
CA ARG A 119 8.53 -11.33 3.22
C ARG A 119 7.54 -11.36 2.07
N LEU A 120 6.61 -12.29 2.11
CA LEU A 120 5.57 -12.43 1.11
C LEU A 120 4.27 -11.86 1.66
N CYS A 121 3.68 -10.91 0.93
CA CYS A 121 2.44 -10.23 1.29
C CYS A 121 1.29 -10.78 0.45
N ALA A 122 0.31 -11.40 1.09
CA ALA A 122 -0.92 -11.85 0.45
C ALA A 122 -1.95 -10.72 0.39
N VAL A 123 -2.66 -10.57 -0.73
CA VAL A 123 -3.72 -9.57 -0.88
C VAL A 123 -5.09 -10.22 -0.66
N LEU A 124 -5.84 -9.73 0.31
CA LEU A 124 -7.13 -10.33 0.68
C LEU A 124 -8.27 -9.81 -0.20
N HIS A 125 -8.56 -10.55 -1.27
CA HIS A 125 -9.71 -10.33 -2.11
C HIS A 125 -10.80 -11.37 -1.88
N ALA A 126 -12.06 -10.97 -2.05
CA ALA A 126 -13.21 -11.85 -2.11
C ALA A 126 -14.42 -11.13 -2.73
N ALA A 127 -15.41 -11.88 -3.19
CA ALA A 127 -16.69 -11.36 -3.64
C ALA A 127 -17.72 -11.31 -2.52
N HIS A 128 -17.63 -12.23 -1.54
CA HIS A 128 -18.60 -12.46 -0.46
C HIS A 128 -17.91 -12.62 0.89
N ASP A 129 -18.58 -12.29 1.98
CA ASP A 129 -18.05 -12.33 3.33
C ASP A 129 -17.55 -13.74 3.74
N ASP A 130 -18.29 -14.80 3.40
CA ASP A 130 -17.87 -16.17 3.67
C ASP A 130 -16.58 -16.55 2.92
N GLU A 131 -16.42 -16.08 1.69
CA GLU A 131 -15.21 -16.28 0.92
C GLU A 131 -14.05 -15.47 1.54
N TRP A 132 -14.33 -14.24 1.97
CA TRP A 132 -13.35 -13.38 2.62
C TRP A 132 -12.76 -14.05 3.87
N LEU A 133 -13.63 -14.59 4.73
CA LEU A 133 -13.21 -15.29 5.95
C LEU A 133 -12.37 -16.53 5.65
N ARG A 134 -12.82 -17.36 4.69
CA ARG A 134 -12.05 -18.55 4.28
C ARG A 134 -10.68 -18.19 3.69
N THR A 135 -10.62 -17.14 2.88
CA THR A 135 -9.37 -16.70 2.27
C THR A 135 -8.43 -16.11 3.32
N TYR A 136 -8.96 -15.35 4.27
CA TYR A 136 -8.21 -14.84 5.41
C TYR A 136 -7.59 -15.98 6.24
N ASP A 137 -8.40 -16.94 6.67
CA ASP A 137 -7.95 -18.11 7.42
C ASP A 137 -6.88 -18.93 6.67
N ALA A 138 -7.08 -19.11 5.36
CA ALA A 138 -6.09 -19.79 4.52
C ALA A 138 -4.76 -19.02 4.46
N PHE A 139 -4.75 -17.69 4.42
CA PHE A 139 -3.51 -16.92 4.45
C PHE A 139 -2.83 -16.98 5.81
N VAL A 140 -3.56 -16.81 6.92
CA VAL A 140 -3.02 -16.89 8.28
C VAL A 140 -2.39 -18.26 8.54
N THR A 141 -3.02 -19.34 8.07
CA THR A 141 -2.53 -20.72 8.29
C THR A 141 -1.55 -21.21 7.23
N SER A 142 -1.28 -20.44 6.19
CA SER A 142 -0.48 -20.86 5.02
C SER A 142 0.99 -21.21 5.34
N GLY A 143 1.55 -20.60 6.37
CA GLY A 143 2.97 -20.69 6.73
C GLY A 143 3.95 -20.06 5.72
N TRP A 144 3.44 -19.48 4.62
CA TRP A 144 4.26 -18.73 3.66
C TRP A 144 3.98 -17.21 3.68
N ALA A 145 2.80 -16.78 4.08
CA ALA A 145 2.49 -15.36 4.21
C ALA A 145 3.16 -14.77 5.45
N GLY A 146 3.90 -13.71 5.28
CA GLY A 146 4.47 -12.90 6.36
C GLY A 146 3.78 -11.57 6.53
N ALA A 147 2.91 -11.21 5.56
CA ALA A 147 2.06 -10.04 5.62
C ALA A 147 0.73 -10.30 4.92
N ILE A 148 -0.32 -9.57 5.34
CA ILE A 148 -1.63 -9.54 4.69
C ILE A 148 -1.97 -8.10 4.34
N ALA A 149 -2.35 -7.87 3.09
CA ALA A 149 -2.79 -6.59 2.60
C ALA A 149 -4.30 -6.56 2.40
N LEU A 150 -4.94 -5.51 2.91
CA LEU A 150 -6.36 -5.24 2.80
C LEU A 150 -6.59 -4.16 1.74
N PRO A 151 -7.06 -4.52 0.53
CA PRO A 151 -7.25 -3.55 -0.54
C PRO A 151 -8.47 -2.67 -0.27
N ALA A 152 -8.41 -1.44 -0.78
CA ALA A 152 -9.56 -0.55 -0.77
C ALA A 152 -10.71 -1.16 -1.57
N SER A 153 -11.88 -1.35 -0.93
CA SER A 153 -13.07 -1.86 -1.62
C SER A 153 -13.57 -0.88 -2.68
N ARG A 154 -13.91 -1.38 -3.88
CA ARG A 154 -14.33 -0.55 -5.01
C ARG A 154 -15.80 -0.61 -5.36
N ARG A 155 -16.49 -1.69 -5.00
CA ARG A 155 -17.94 -1.86 -5.23
C ARG A 155 -18.50 -2.74 -4.14
N PRO A 156 -19.11 -2.16 -3.12
CA PRO A 156 -19.77 -2.94 -2.10
C PRO A 156 -21.04 -3.57 -2.67
N ASP A 157 -21.23 -4.85 -2.45
CA ASP A 157 -22.56 -5.42 -2.44
C ASP A 157 -23.26 -4.91 -1.18
N PRO A 158 -24.49 -4.39 -1.25
CA PRO A 158 -25.18 -3.86 -0.08
C PRO A 158 -25.37 -4.89 1.04
N ASP A 159 -25.43 -6.18 0.70
CA ASP A 159 -25.68 -7.27 1.63
C ASP A 159 -24.40 -7.81 2.29
N GLU A 160 -23.21 -7.43 1.77
CA GLU A 160 -21.92 -7.88 2.27
C GLU A 160 -21.30 -6.82 3.20
N GLN A 161 -20.81 -7.22 4.36
CA GLN A 161 -20.21 -6.30 5.34
C GLN A 161 -18.69 -6.23 5.24
N LEU A 162 -18.00 -7.37 5.26
CA LEU A 162 -16.53 -7.42 5.27
C LEU A 162 -15.94 -7.05 3.91
N CYS A 163 -16.58 -7.48 2.82
CA CYS A 163 -16.18 -7.12 1.47
C CYS A 163 -16.62 -5.72 1.06
N ARG A 164 -17.56 -5.13 1.79
CA ARG A 164 -18.14 -3.80 1.48
C ARG A 164 -17.17 -2.68 1.79
N THR A 165 -16.62 -2.69 2.99
CA THR A 165 -15.66 -1.67 3.41
C THR A 165 -14.54 -2.32 4.21
N ARG A 166 -13.31 -1.95 3.88
CA ARG A 166 -12.13 -2.38 4.62
C ARG A 166 -12.20 -2.01 6.11
N TRP A 167 -12.82 -0.90 6.43
CA TRP A 167 -13.06 -0.47 7.81
C TRP A 167 -13.89 -1.49 8.62
N LEU A 168 -14.99 -2.02 8.05
CA LEU A 168 -15.77 -3.06 8.73
C LEU A 168 -14.96 -4.36 8.89
N ALA A 169 -14.14 -4.70 7.89
CA ALA A 169 -13.29 -5.87 7.95
C ALA A 169 -12.24 -5.77 9.06
N THR A 170 -11.57 -4.62 9.20
CA THR A 170 -10.58 -4.41 10.27
C THR A 170 -11.22 -4.42 11.65
N ALA A 171 -12.36 -3.74 11.82
CA ALA A 171 -13.12 -3.78 13.07
C ALA A 171 -13.53 -5.22 13.44
N TYR A 172 -14.01 -6.00 12.47
CA TYR A 172 -14.37 -7.40 12.67
C TYR A 172 -13.18 -8.25 13.14
N LEU A 173 -12.01 -8.11 12.49
CA LEU A 173 -10.80 -8.84 12.91
C LEU A 173 -10.40 -8.51 14.35
N GLN A 174 -10.43 -7.22 14.70
CA GLN A 174 -10.12 -6.74 16.04
C GLN A 174 -11.11 -7.29 17.08
N ASP A 175 -12.41 -7.12 16.84
CA ASP A 175 -13.47 -7.49 17.79
C ASP A 175 -13.54 -9.00 18.03
N ARG A 176 -13.15 -9.80 17.06
CA ARG A 176 -13.12 -11.26 17.14
C ARG A 176 -11.79 -11.85 17.59
N GLY A 177 -10.78 -11.01 17.83
CA GLY A 177 -9.46 -11.47 18.21
C GLY A 177 -8.81 -12.36 17.14
N LEU A 178 -9.05 -12.05 15.85
CA LEU A 178 -8.55 -12.83 14.72
C LEU A 178 -7.23 -12.28 14.17
N VAL A 179 -6.76 -11.14 14.66
CA VAL A 179 -5.48 -10.57 14.27
C VAL A 179 -4.35 -11.48 14.76
N ASP A 180 -3.49 -11.91 13.84
CA ASP A 180 -2.30 -12.71 14.17
C ASP A 180 -1.09 -11.77 14.35
N ASP A 181 -0.55 -11.68 15.55
CA ASP A 181 0.58 -10.81 15.89
C ASP A 181 1.89 -11.19 15.18
N LEU A 182 1.96 -12.36 14.55
CA LEU A 182 3.12 -12.78 13.76
C LEU A 182 3.10 -12.24 12.33
N LEU A 183 1.95 -11.69 11.91
CA LEU A 183 1.76 -11.14 10.56
C LEU A 183 1.79 -9.61 10.58
N ILE A 184 2.27 -9.04 9.48
CA ILE A 184 2.17 -7.61 9.23
C ILE A 184 0.90 -7.34 8.43
N TYR A 185 0.12 -6.33 8.83
CA TYR A 185 -1.07 -5.93 8.10
C TYR A 185 -0.87 -4.58 7.42
N ARG A 186 -1.32 -4.51 6.16
CA ARG A 186 -1.20 -3.32 5.32
C ARG A 186 -2.54 -2.96 4.69
N LEU A 187 -2.72 -1.69 4.43
CA LEU A 187 -3.84 -1.19 3.65
C LEU A 187 -3.34 -0.86 2.24
N LEU A 188 -4.02 -1.32 1.18
CA LEU A 188 -3.67 -0.98 -0.20
C LEU A 188 -4.63 0.06 -0.75
N GLY A 189 -4.08 1.20 -1.14
CA GLY A 189 -4.80 2.34 -1.67
C GLY A 189 -5.67 3.07 -0.64
N LEU A 190 -6.02 4.31 -0.95
CA LEU A 190 -7.01 5.08 -0.20
C LEU A 190 -8.40 4.79 -0.76
N GLY A 191 -9.30 4.24 0.05
CA GLY A 191 -10.68 3.91 -0.31
C GLY A 191 -11.53 5.11 -0.77
N ARG A 192 -12.85 4.92 -0.91
CA ARG A 192 -13.78 5.98 -1.33
C ARG A 192 -13.79 7.17 -0.37
N THR A 193 -13.68 6.92 0.92
CA THR A 193 -13.59 7.94 1.97
C THR A 193 -12.21 8.63 2.02
N GLY A 194 -11.25 8.15 1.22
CA GLY A 194 -9.91 8.75 1.16
C GLY A 194 -9.21 8.71 2.50
N HIS A 195 -8.67 9.85 2.94
CA HIS A 195 -7.94 9.97 4.21
C HIS A 195 -8.83 9.84 5.46
N LEU A 196 -10.15 10.03 5.34
CA LEU A 196 -11.05 9.95 6.50
C LEU A 196 -11.13 8.52 7.06
N GLU A 197 -11.00 7.51 6.21
CA GLU A 197 -10.91 6.12 6.66
C GLU A 197 -9.71 5.92 7.61
N LEU A 198 -8.61 6.61 7.38
CA LEU A 198 -7.39 6.45 8.20
C LEU A 198 -7.56 6.96 9.62
N ILE A 199 -8.48 7.91 9.86
CA ILE A 199 -8.79 8.41 11.20
C ILE A 199 -9.33 7.28 12.08
N GLU A 200 -10.17 6.41 11.53
CA GLU A 200 -10.70 5.23 12.21
C GLU A 200 -9.66 4.10 12.25
N GLN A 201 -8.95 3.90 11.12
CA GLN A 201 -7.99 2.81 10.99
C GLN A 201 -6.76 2.95 11.90
N ARG A 202 -6.33 4.17 12.24
CA ARG A 202 -5.16 4.40 13.13
C ARG A 202 -5.38 3.94 14.56
N GLU A 203 -6.63 3.67 14.95
CA GLU A 203 -6.95 3.07 16.26
C GLU A 203 -6.56 1.57 16.33
N HIS A 204 -6.25 0.97 15.17
CA HIS A 204 -5.78 -0.41 15.08
C HIS A 204 -4.24 -0.43 15.01
N GLU A 205 -3.56 -0.55 16.16
CA GLU A 205 -2.09 -0.53 16.26
C GLU A 205 -1.38 -1.61 15.44
N TRP A 206 -2.10 -2.66 15.06
CA TRP A 206 -1.59 -3.74 14.23
C TRP A 206 -1.52 -3.42 12.74
N ILE A 207 -2.13 -2.31 12.27
CA ILE A 207 -2.01 -1.84 10.89
C ILE A 207 -0.73 -1.04 10.74
N SER A 208 0.18 -1.51 9.87
CA SER A 208 1.51 -0.93 9.75
C SER A 208 1.61 0.20 8.73
N SER A 209 0.98 0.06 7.57
CA SER A 209 1.12 1.03 6.49
C SER A 209 -0.08 1.10 5.54
N VAL A 210 -0.13 2.20 4.80
CA VAL A 210 -1.06 2.42 3.68
C VAL A 210 -0.31 3.12 2.55
N ASP A 211 -0.68 2.84 1.30
CA ASP A 211 -0.20 3.55 0.13
C ASP A 211 -1.30 4.39 -0.53
N GLY A 212 -0.91 5.35 -1.35
CA GLY A 212 -1.89 6.08 -2.13
C GLY A 212 -1.35 7.18 -3.03
N ALA A 213 -1.92 7.27 -4.24
CA ALA A 213 -1.65 8.31 -5.22
C ALA A 213 -2.62 9.50 -5.11
N ALA A 214 -3.73 9.34 -4.37
CA ALA A 214 -4.81 10.33 -4.35
C ALA A 214 -4.37 11.75 -3.99
N PRO A 215 -3.52 12.01 -2.98
CA PRO A 215 -3.10 13.37 -2.65
C PRO A 215 -2.32 14.05 -3.79
N VAL A 216 -1.50 13.27 -4.51
CA VAL A 216 -0.74 13.79 -5.67
C VAL A 216 -1.69 14.09 -6.82
N ILE A 217 -2.56 13.17 -7.18
CA ILE A 217 -3.49 13.32 -8.30
C ILE A 217 -4.46 14.49 -8.04
N LEU A 218 -5.08 14.55 -6.85
CA LEU A 218 -6.01 15.61 -6.49
C LEU A 218 -5.33 16.98 -6.48
N GLY A 219 -4.13 17.08 -5.90
CA GLY A 219 -3.38 18.33 -5.91
C GLY A 219 -3.00 18.77 -7.32
N ALA A 220 -2.61 17.85 -8.21
CA ALA A 220 -2.34 18.15 -9.61
C ALA A 220 -3.60 18.64 -10.35
N MET A 221 -4.78 18.11 -9.99
CA MET A 221 -6.08 18.58 -10.50
C MET A 221 -6.52 19.91 -9.86
N GLY A 222 -5.79 20.46 -8.91
CA GLY A 222 -6.16 21.69 -8.20
C GLY A 222 -7.17 21.49 -7.09
N VAL A 223 -7.38 20.26 -6.62
CA VAL A 223 -8.34 19.90 -5.56
C VAL A 223 -7.61 19.80 -4.23
N ALA A 224 -8.01 20.61 -3.25
CA ALA A 224 -7.49 20.53 -1.89
C ALA A 224 -8.21 19.42 -1.10
N LEU A 225 -7.44 18.63 -0.36
CA LEU A 225 -7.97 17.78 0.69
C LEU A 225 -8.17 18.62 1.96
N LEU A 226 -9.34 18.46 2.59
CA LEU A 226 -9.67 19.09 3.86
C LEU A 226 -9.63 18.04 4.97
N PRO A 227 -9.13 18.36 6.17
CA PRO A 227 -9.06 17.41 7.28
C PRO A 227 -10.40 16.73 7.61
N GLU A 228 -11.49 17.50 7.52
CA GLU A 228 -12.85 17.03 7.85
C GLU A 228 -13.64 16.51 6.63
N GLY A 229 -13.07 16.43 5.47
CA GLY A 229 -13.82 15.90 4.36
C GLY A 229 -13.70 16.65 3.05
N PRO A 230 -14.32 16.22 1.97
CA PRO A 230 -15.61 15.49 1.90
C PRO A 230 -15.52 14.03 2.30
N TYR A 231 -16.63 13.43 2.69
CA TYR A 231 -16.73 12.01 3.04
C TYR A 231 -16.39 11.06 1.88
N GLU A 232 -16.52 11.52 0.65
CA GLU A 232 -16.09 10.79 -0.52
C GLU A 232 -15.07 11.63 -1.31
N LYS A 233 -13.92 11.06 -1.59
CA LYS A 233 -12.95 11.72 -2.47
C LYS A 233 -13.52 11.82 -3.88
N PRO A 234 -13.21 12.89 -4.64
CA PRO A 234 -13.54 12.98 -6.04
C PRO A 234 -12.97 11.81 -6.84
N SER A 235 -13.64 11.47 -7.95
CA SER A 235 -13.08 10.50 -8.90
C SER A 235 -11.73 10.98 -9.41
N THR A 236 -10.72 10.11 -9.34
CA THR A 236 -9.36 10.42 -9.79
C THR A 236 -9.02 9.59 -11.03
N PRO A 237 -8.27 10.14 -11.99
CA PRO A 237 -7.68 9.34 -13.05
C PRO A 237 -6.66 8.35 -12.45
N ARG A 238 -6.21 7.39 -13.24
CA ARG A 238 -5.02 6.62 -12.89
C ARG A 238 -3.79 7.53 -12.95
N ILE A 239 -2.80 7.28 -12.10
CA ILE A 239 -1.61 8.12 -11.99
C ILE A 239 -0.80 8.18 -13.29
N GLU A 240 -0.77 7.10 -14.08
CA GLU A 240 -0.10 7.00 -15.37
C GLU A 240 -0.74 7.90 -16.45
N LYS A 241 -2.00 8.31 -16.23
CA LYS A 241 -2.74 9.24 -17.10
C LYS A 241 -2.60 10.70 -16.68
N LEU A 242 -1.86 10.94 -15.59
CA LEU A 242 -1.57 12.28 -15.14
C LEU A 242 -0.51 12.90 -16.07
N GLY A 243 -0.87 13.96 -16.77
CA GLY A 243 0.07 14.73 -17.58
C GLY A 243 1.12 15.46 -16.72
N PRO A 244 1.97 16.30 -17.33
CA PRO A 244 2.92 17.12 -16.59
C PRO A 244 2.21 17.94 -15.50
N ILE A 245 2.78 17.91 -14.29
CA ILE A 245 2.22 18.65 -13.15
C ILE A 245 2.80 20.06 -13.15
N PRO A 246 1.97 21.11 -13.24
CA PRO A 246 2.44 22.49 -13.14
C PRO A 246 3.08 22.79 -11.77
N GLU A 247 4.17 23.56 -11.74
CA GLU A 247 4.89 23.84 -10.50
C GLU A 247 4.04 24.58 -9.46
N ASP A 248 3.10 25.40 -9.89
CA ASP A 248 2.14 26.11 -9.02
C ASP A 248 1.20 25.15 -8.26
N ARG A 249 1.17 23.87 -8.60
CA ARG A 249 0.42 22.81 -7.92
C ARG A 249 1.24 22.09 -6.83
N PHE A 250 2.54 22.24 -6.81
CA PHE A 250 3.41 21.48 -5.90
C PHE A 250 3.09 21.71 -4.43
N ASP A 251 2.82 22.95 -4.03
CA ASP A 251 2.47 23.24 -2.63
C ASP A 251 1.12 22.67 -2.22
N LEU A 252 0.15 22.64 -3.16
CA LEU A 252 -1.12 22.00 -2.92
C LEU A 252 -0.97 20.48 -2.76
N ILE A 253 -0.13 19.84 -3.59
CA ILE A 253 0.16 18.41 -3.48
C ILE A 253 0.79 18.11 -2.11
N ARG A 254 1.81 18.87 -1.69
CA ARG A 254 2.45 18.70 -0.38
C ARG A 254 1.46 18.85 0.77
N LYS A 255 0.59 19.86 0.68
CA LYS A 255 -0.48 20.06 1.66
C LYS A 255 -1.43 18.87 1.72
N ASN A 256 -1.85 18.34 0.57
CA ASN A 256 -2.69 17.15 0.51
C ASN A 256 -2.00 15.92 1.13
N ILE A 257 -0.70 15.73 0.87
CA ILE A 257 0.09 14.65 1.49
C ILE A 257 0.10 14.81 3.02
N SER A 258 0.32 16.03 3.51
CA SER A 258 0.32 16.31 4.95
C SER A 258 -1.05 16.02 5.60
N VAL A 259 -2.16 16.31 4.91
CA VAL A 259 -3.51 15.97 5.39
C VAL A 259 -3.67 14.45 5.54
N VAL A 260 -3.22 13.66 4.54
CA VAL A 260 -3.30 12.20 4.62
C VAL A 260 -2.43 11.65 5.76
N ARG A 261 -1.21 12.16 5.91
CA ARG A 261 -0.31 11.76 7.01
C ARG A 261 -0.90 12.07 8.38
N ALA A 262 -1.47 13.25 8.55
CA ALA A 262 -2.14 13.62 9.80
C ALA A 262 -3.32 12.69 10.12
N ALA A 263 -4.12 12.32 9.11
CA ALA A 263 -5.20 11.36 9.26
C ALA A 263 -4.71 9.96 9.65
N ALA A 264 -3.58 9.53 9.09
CA ALA A 264 -2.92 8.26 9.41
C ALA A 264 -2.25 8.25 10.80
N GLY A 265 -2.16 9.40 11.48
CA GLY A 265 -1.42 9.53 12.75
C GLY A 265 0.10 9.41 12.57
N SER A 266 0.58 9.48 11.35
CA SER A 266 2.00 9.37 11.00
C SER A 266 2.71 10.69 11.35
N THR A 267 3.15 10.86 12.59
CA THR A 267 4.00 11.98 13.02
C THR A 267 5.45 11.58 12.90
N VAL A 268 6.15 12.15 11.92
CA VAL A 268 7.63 12.09 11.89
C VAL A 268 8.14 13.10 12.91
N THR A 269 8.49 12.63 14.08
CA THR A 269 9.27 13.46 15.02
C THR A 269 10.71 13.48 14.53
N ILE A 270 11.11 14.56 13.86
CA ILE A 270 12.52 14.81 13.59
C ILE A 270 13.18 15.03 14.96
N ALA A 271 14.02 14.07 15.37
CA ALA A 271 14.89 14.31 16.51
C ALA A 271 15.80 15.49 16.11
N GLU A 272 15.61 16.65 16.73
CA GLU A 272 16.58 17.72 16.68
C GLU A 272 17.88 17.17 17.26
N GLU A 273 18.87 16.92 16.41
CA GLU A 273 20.24 16.73 16.85
C GLU A 273 20.68 18.05 17.49
N HIS A 274 20.67 18.08 18.83
CA HIS A 274 21.35 19.12 19.56
C HIS A 274 22.84 19.02 19.24
N ARG A 275 23.32 19.99 18.45
CA ARG A 275 24.76 20.31 18.29
C ARG A 275 25.36 20.89 19.55
#